data_a7617756c40fb04d9e05e6ea26f37f30
#
_entry.id   a7617756c40fb04d9e05e6ea26f37f30
#
_cell.length_a   1.000
_cell.length_b   1.000
_cell.length_c   1.000
_cell.angle_alpha   90.00
_cell.angle_beta   90.00
_cell.angle_gamma   90.00
#
_symmetry.space_group_name_H-M   'P 1'
#
loop_
_entity.id
_entity.type
_entity.pdbx_description
1 polymer ?
#
loop_
_entity_poly.entity_id
_entity_poly.type
_entity_poly.pdbx_seq_one_letter_code
_entity_poly.pdbx_strand_id
1 'polypeptide(L)'
;MADDKKVIFSMVGVSKTYPPQKQVLKNIYLSFFYGAKIGIIGLNGSGKSSLLKIIAGIDKSYQGEVVFSPGYSVGYLEQDPQLDPAKTVIEVVREGVQPIMDLLAEFDKVNESFGDPDVLEDPDKMDALLARQAELQDKLDAADAWNIDSKLERAMDALQCPPDDQPVTTLSGGERRRVALCRLLLQQPDILLLDEPTNHLDAESIDWLEQHLQQYPGTVIAITHDRYFLDHVAGWILELDRGEGIPWKGNYSSWLDQKTKRMAQEEKQASKRRKTLERELEWVRMAPKARQAKGKARLSSYDRLLNEDQKEKEERLEIFIPNGPRLGAKVIDVHDFSKAFGKKQLFKDLSFSLPQGGIVGVIGPNGAGKTTLFRLIMGQETPDAGTFEVGETVKIAYVDQTHHDLLPEKSVYEVISQGVESFRMGGRDVNARAYLSRFNFTGADQEKKIAVLSGGERNRLHLAMALKEEGNVLLLDEPTNDIDVNTLRALEEGLDDFAGCAVVVSHDRWFLDRICTHILSFEGDGNVVFYEGSYSDYEDYKRAHNDGKEPTRRRYRKLME
;
A
#
# COMPACT_ATOMS: atom_id res chain seq x y z
N MET A 1 22.47 -17.74 22.56
CA MET A 1 21.42 -17.45 23.54
C MET A 1 20.11 -17.64 22.80
N ALA A 2 19.25 -18.56 23.23
CA ALA A 2 17.92 -18.70 22.68
C ALA A 2 17.16 -17.44 23.11
N ASP A 3 16.79 -16.64 22.11
CA ASP A 3 15.89 -15.49 22.28
C ASP A 3 14.56 -16.03 22.81
N ASP A 4 14.25 -15.80 24.07
CA ASP A 4 12.96 -16.12 24.68
C ASP A 4 11.89 -15.16 24.10
N LYS A 5 11.51 -15.41 22.84
CA LYS A 5 10.49 -14.62 22.17
C LYS A 5 9.14 -14.90 22.80
N LYS A 6 8.66 -13.98 23.60
CA LYS A 6 7.37 -14.09 24.28
C LYS A 6 6.25 -14.07 23.24
N VAL A 7 5.45 -15.14 23.18
CA VAL A 7 4.26 -15.21 22.34
C VAL A 7 3.19 -14.29 22.90
N ILE A 8 2.67 -13.39 22.08
CA ILE A 8 1.65 -12.41 22.48
C ILE A 8 0.25 -12.84 22.09
N PHE A 9 0.10 -13.52 20.95
CA PHE A 9 -1.14 -14.19 20.57
C PHE A 9 -0.86 -15.33 19.58
N SER A 10 -1.82 -16.24 19.49
CA SER A 10 -1.80 -17.37 18.56
C SER A 10 -3.14 -17.52 17.87
N MET A 11 -3.09 -17.86 16.60
CA MET A 11 -4.24 -18.24 15.78
C MET A 11 -4.26 -19.76 15.66
N VAL A 12 -5.40 -20.38 15.97
CA VAL A 12 -5.56 -21.84 15.98
C VAL A 12 -6.70 -22.25 15.07
N GLY A 13 -6.37 -22.80 13.90
CA GLY A 13 -7.35 -23.29 12.92
C GLY A 13 -8.26 -22.22 12.34
N VAL A 14 -7.78 -20.97 12.24
CA VAL A 14 -8.60 -19.84 11.80
C VAL A 14 -8.97 -19.98 10.33
N SER A 15 -10.29 -19.98 10.06
CA SER A 15 -10.85 -20.06 8.71
C SER A 15 -11.97 -19.03 8.53
N LYS A 16 -12.01 -18.39 7.36
CA LYS A 16 -13.02 -17.38 7.02
C LYS A 16 -13.60 -17.65 5.65
N THR A 17 -14.94 -17.67 5.58
CA THR A 17 -15.70 -17.84 4.34
C THR A 17 -16.70 -16.71 4.19
N TYR A 18 -16.76 -16.09 3.01
CA TYR A 18 -17.78 -15.10 2.64
C TYR A 18 -18.84 -15.74 1.72
N PRO A 19 -20.12 -15.34 1.84
CA PRO A 19 -21.16 -15.80 0.91
C PRO A 19 -20.83 -15.46 -0.56
N PRO A 20 -21.19 -16.30 -1.56
CA PRO A 20 -21.93 -17.56 -1.41
C PRO A 20 -21.08 -18.77 -1.04
N GLN A 21 -19.74 -18.76 -1.10
CA GLN A 21 -18.82 -19.84 -0.68
C GLN A 21 -17.34 -19.48 -0.90
N LYS A 22 -16.98 -18.19 -0.95
CA LYS A 22 -15.60 -17.75 -1.14
C LYS A 22 -14.82 -17.89 0.18
N GLN A 23 -14.06 -18.99 0.31
CA GLN A 23 -13.17 -19.18 1.45
C GLN A 23 -11.87 -18.37 1.23
N VAL A 24 -11.63 -17.38 2.09
CA VAL A 24 -10.46 -16.47 2.00
C VAL A 24 -9.33 -16.87 2.95
N LEU A 25 -9.65 -17.51 4.10
CA LEU A 25 -8.66 -18.04 5.04
C LEU A 25 -8.99 -19.51 5.32
N LYS A 26 -7.97 -20.38 5.37
CA LYS A 26 -8.10 -21.83 5.56
C LYS A 26 -7.14 -22.31 6.62
N ASN A 27 -7.69 -22.76 7.76
CA ASN A 27 -6.93 -23.45 8.81
C ASN A 27 -5.59 -22.78 9.15
N ILE A 28 -5.61 -21.49 9.44
CA ILE A 28 -4.39 -20.75 9.77
C ILE A 28 -3.95 -21.08 11.18
N TYR A 29 -2.70 -21.54 11.32
CA TYR A 29 -2.01 -21.82 12.57
C TYR A 29 -0.75 -20.98 12.62
N LEU A 30 -0.77 -19.90 13.40
CA LEU A 30 0.34 -18.97 13.52
C LEU A 30 0.48 -18.48 14.96
N SER A 31 1.72 -18.30 15.41
CA SER A 31 2.01 -17.66 16.69
C SER A 31 2.85 -16.41 16.45
N PHE A 32 2.51 -15.34 17.16
CA PHE A 32 3.12 -14.02 16.99
C PHE A 32 3.89 -13.64 18.25
N PHE A 33 5.08 -13.04 18.05
CA PHE A 33 6.02 -12.73 19.13
C PHE A 33 6.05 -11.23 19.40
N TYR A 34 6.29 -10.85 20.63
CA TYR A 34 6.47 -9.44 21.02
C TYR A 34 7.65 -8.81 20.27
N GLY A 35 7.47 -7.57 19.83
CA GLY A 35 8.47 -6.81 19.09
C GLY A 35 8.69 -7.25 17.63
N ALA A 36 7.96 -8.25 17.14
CA ALA A 36 8.08 -8.69 15.75
C ALA A 36 7.52 -7.61 14.78
N LYS A 37 8.22 -7.39 13.66
CA LYS A 37 7.78 -6.54 12.55
C LYS A 37 7.40 -7.45 11.39
N ILE A 38 6.12 -7.48 11.05
CA ILE A 38 5.55 -8.46 10.11
C ILE A 38 4.85 -7.72 8.99
N GLY A 39 5.31 -7.94 7.76
CA GLY A 39 4.61 -7.50 6.55
C GLY A 39 3.68 -8.58 6.02
N ILE A 40 2.41 -8.27 5.76
CA ILE A 40 1.47 -9.20 5.14
C ILE A 40 1.36 -8.88 3.66
N ILE A 41 1.62 -9.88 2.82
CA ILE A 41 1.50 -9.78 1.37
C ILE A 41 0.55 -10.84 0.82
N GLY A 42 0.04 -10.62 -0.38
CA GLY A 42 -0.88 -11.54 -1.07
C GLY A 42 -1.73 -10.80 -2.09
N LEU A 43 -2.40 -11.54 -2.96
CA LEU A 43 -3.30 -11.00 -3.97
C LEU A 43 -4.45 -10.19 -3.36
N ASN A 44 -5.01 -9.28 -4.15
CA ASN A 44 -6.23 -8.57 -3.73
C ASN A 44 -7.38 -9.58 -3.56
N GLY A 45 -8.08 -9.46 -2.42
CA GLY A 45 -9.12 -10.41 -2.03
C GLY A 45 -8.61 -11.74 -1.45
N SER A 46 -7.30 -11.88 -1.15
CA SER A 46 -6.74 -13.06 -0.46
C SER A 46 -7.07 -13.14 1.03
N GLY A 47 -7.70 -12.10 1.59
CA GLY A 47 -8.12 -12.07 2.99
C GLY A 47 -7.18 -11.32 3.93
N LYS A 48 -6.25 -10.49 3.43
CA LYS A 48 -5.31 -9.70 4.23
C LYS A 48 -6.02 -8.83 5.28
N SER A 49 -6.91 -7.94 4.85
CA SER A 49 -7.68 -7.06 5.77
C SER A 49 -8.62 -7.87 6.67
N SER A 50 -9.17 -9.01 6.18
CA SER A 50 -9.98 -9.90 7.02
C SER A 50 -9.14 -10.50 8.15
N LEU A 51 -7.89 -10.88 7.89
CA LEU A 51 -6.96 -11.37 8.90
C LEU A 51 -6.69 -10.31 9.97
N LEU A 52 -6.41 -9.05 9.58
CA LEU A 52 -6.22 -7.96 10.54
C LEU A 52 -7.48 -7.68 11.36
N LYS A 53 -8.67 -7.66 10.73
CA LYS A 53 -9.94 -7.46 11.45
C LYS A 53 -10.25 -8.57 12.46
N ILE A 54 -9.87 -9.81 12.15
CA ILE A 54 -9.98 -10.94 13.08
C ILE A 54 -9.01 -10.75 14.26
N ILE A 55 -7.74 -10.38 14.00
CA ILE A 55 -6.75 -10.10 15.07
C ILE A 55 -7.20 -8.90 15.90
N ALA A 56 -7.75 -7.85 15.29
CA ALA A 56 -8.29 -6.69 16.00
C ALA A 56 -9.57 -6.99 16.84
N GLY A 57 -10.14 -8.18 16.69
CA GLY A 57 -11.40 -8.57 17.37
C GLY A 57 -12.66 -7.91 16.82
N ILE A 58 -12.56 -7.21 15.68
CA ILE A 58 -13.67 -6.54 14.99
C ILE A 58 -14.53 -7.58 14.27
N ASP A 59 -13.90 -8.47 13.50
CA ASP A 59 -14.60 -9.56 12.82
C ASP A 59 -14.60 -10.82 13.70
N LYS A 60 -15.77 -11.17 14.22
CA LYS A 60 -16.01 -12.36 15.05
C LYS A 60 -16.64 -13.52 14.29
N SER A 61 -16.90 -13.35 13.00
CA SER A 61 -17.59 -14.33 12.15
C SER A 61 -16.56 -15.21 11.42
N TYR A 62 -15.80 -16.03 12.16
CA TYR A 62 -14.81 -16.97 11.64
C TYR A 62 -14.86 -18.29 12.41
N GLN A 63 -14.22 -19.33 11.87
CA GLN A 63 -14.00 -20.61 12.55
C GLN A 63 -12.60 -20.64 13.15
N GLY A 64 -12.40 -21.40 14.23
CA GLY A 64 -11.15 -21.46 14.97
C GLY A 64 -11.09 -20.44 16.10
N GLU A 65 -9.90 -20.19 16.64
CA GLU A 65 -9.70 -19.33 17.80
C GLU A 65 -8.50 -18.42 17.62
N VAL A 66 -8.59 -17.21 18.18
CA VAL A 66 -7.46 -16.28 18.37
C VAL A 66 -7.27 -16.11 19.88
N VAL A 67 -6.15 -16.60 20.39
CA VAL A 67 -5.84 -16.61 21.83
C VAL A 67 -4.79 -15.55 22.10
N PHE A 68 -5.16 -14.52 22.87
CA PHE A 68 -4.24 -13.46 23.31
C PHE A 68 -3.65 -13.79 24.67
N SER A 69 -2.36 -13.50 24.86
CA SER A 69 -1.78 -13.43 26.18
C SER A 69 -2.36 -12.20 26.92
N PRO A 70 -2.66 -12.29 28.22
CA PRO A 70 -3.27 -11.18 28.96
C PRO A 70 -2.35 -9.97 29.04
N GLY A 71 -2.93 -8.78 29.07
CA GLY A 71 -2.24 -7.52 29.34
C GLY A 71 -1.66 -6.79 28.13
N TYR A 72 -1.96 -7.22 26.91
CA TYR A 72 -1.54 -6.53 25.69
C TYR A 72 -2.68 -5.75 25.05
N SER A 73 -2.40 -4.50 24.69
CA SER A 73 -3.29 -3.61 23.95
C SER A 73 -3.15 -3.81 22.45
N VAL A 74 -4.25 -3.67 21.71
CA VAL A 74 -4.30 -3.79 20.25
C VAL A 74 -4.82 -2.49 19.65
N GLY A 75 -4.08 -1.91 18.72
CA GLY A 75 -4.51 -0.77 17.93
C GLY A 75 -4.62 -1.14 16.46
N TYR A 76 -5.64 -0.66 15.78
CA TYR A 76 -5.91 -0.98 14.38
C TYR A 76 -6.19 0.26 13.54
N LEU A 77 -5.44 0.44 12.45
CA LEU A 77 -5.70 1.42 11.41
C LEU A 77 -6.53 0.75 10.30
N GLU A 78 -7.76 1.18 10.16
CA GLU A 78 -8.64 0.74 9.07
C GLU A 78 -8.27 1.42 7.74
N GLN A 79 -8.61 0.77 6.62
CA GLN A 79 -8.44 1.35 5.29
C GLN A 79 -9.28 2.63 5.11
N ASP A 80 -10.49 2.69 5.67
CA ASP A 80 -11.35 3.88 5.68
C ASP A 80 -11.78 4.18 7.13
N PRO A 81 -10.94 4.91 7.90
CA PRO A 81 -11.18 5.15 9.31
C PRO A 81 -12.38 6.06 9.54
N GLN A 82 -13.27 5.63 10.41
CA GLN A 82 -14.41 6.43 10.84
C GLN A 82 -13.99 7.31 12.02
N LEU A 83 -13.97 8.61 11.80
CA LEU A 83 -13.69 9.62 12.82
C LEU A 83 -14.99 10.29 13.25
N ASP A 84 -15.03 10.78 14.48
CA ASP A 84 -16.21 11.49 15.00
C ASP A 84 -16.42 12.80 14.23
N PRO A 85 -17.54 12.95 13.50
CA PRO A 85 -17.81 14.14 12.69
C PRO A 85 -18.01 15.43 13.50
N ALA A 86 -18.26 15.32 14.82
CA ALA A 86 -18.44 16.48 15.69
C ALA A 86 -17.12 17.12 16.15
N LYS A 87 -15.96 16.48 15.88
CA LYS A 87 -14.65 16.88 16.38
C LYS A 87 -13.81 17.61 15.34
N THR A 88 -12.81 18.33 15.83
CA THR A 88 -11.71 18.91 15.05
C THR A 88 -10.55 17.92 14.97
N VAL A 89 -9.58 18.23 14.10
CA VAL A 89 -8.36 17.41 13.91
C VAL A 89 -7.61 17.21 15.22
N ILE A 90 -7.35 18.30 15.96
CA ILE A 90 -6.61 18.23 17.24
C ILE A 90 -7.35 17.42 18.31
N GLU A 91 -8.68 17.53 18.37
CA GLU A 91 -9.49 16.76 19.32
C GLU A 91 -9.41 15.25 19.05
N VAL A 92 -9.42 14.84 17.77
CA VAL A 92 -9.23 13.44 17.40
C VAL A 92 -7.83 12.94 17.71
N VAL A 93 -6.81 13.74 17.43
CA VAL A 93 -5.40 13.36 17.72
C VAL A 93 -5.18 13.21 19.21
N ARG A 94 -5.75 14.10 20.04
CA ARG A 94 -5.67 14.05 21.52
C ARG A 94 -6.31 12.79 22.11
N GLU A 95 -7.27 12.16 21.44
CA GLU A 95 -7.80 10.86 21.90
C GLU A 95 -6.70 9.78 22.04
N GLY A 96 -5.65 9.85 21.20
CA GLY A 96 -4.53 8.92 21.27
C GLY A 96 -3.72 9.04 22.58
N VAL A 97 -3.77 10.18 23.22
CA VAL A 97 -3.06 10.47 24.48
C VAL A 97 -4.01 10.71 25.64
N GLN A 98 -5.30 10.38 25.49
CA GLN A 98 -6.32 10.63 26.51
C GLN A 98 -5.94 10.13 27.91
N PRO A 99 -5.37 8.91 28.10
CA PRO A 99 -4.94 8.46 29.42
C PRO A 99 -3.91 9.37 30.08
N ILE A 100 -3.02 9.98 29.29
CA ILE A 100 -2.00 10.93 29.79
C ILE A 100 -2.68 12.27 30.15
N MET A 101 -3.60 12.74 29.30
CA MET A 101 -4.37 13.96 29.57
C MET A 101 -5.21 13.84 30.84
N ASP A 102 -5.80 12.67 31.07
CA ASP A 102 -6.58 12.39 32.28
C ASP A 102 -5.69 12.42 33.54
N LEU A 103 -4.46 11.88 33.46
CA LEU A 103 -3.47 11.95 34.54
C LEU A 103 -3.02 13.39 34.82
N LEU A 104 -2.80 14.20 33.77
CA LEU A 104 -2.48 15.63 33.92
C LEU A 104 -3.63 16.38 34.59
N ALA A 105 -4.86 16.17 34.14
CA ALA A 105 -6.04 16.79 34.73
C ALA A 105 -6.27 16.37 36.20
N GLU A 106 -5.95 15.12 36.55
CA GLU A 106 -5.99 14.65 37.93
C GLU A 106 -4.89 15.31 38.78
N PHE A 107 -3.66 15.41 38.23
CA PHE A 107 -2.55 16.08 38.89
C PHE A 107 -2.85 17.56 39.17
N ASP A 108 -3.45 18.28 38.22
CA ASP A 108 -3.87 19.65 38.38
C ASP A 108 -4.93 19.80 39.49
N LYS A 109 -5.94 18.91 39.51
CA LYS A 109 -6.96 18.88 40.56
C LYS A 109 -6.35 18.63 41.95
N VAL A 110 -5.39 17.71 42.05
CA VAL A 110 -4.67 17.45 43.30
C VAL A 110 -3.91 18.70 43.72
N ASN A 111 -3.25 19.40 42.80
CA ASN A 111 -2.56 20.66 43.09
C ASN A 111 -3.51 21.78 43.55
N GLU A 112 -4.66 21.92 42.91
CA GLU A 112 -5.69 22.88 43.33
C GLU A 112 -6.22 22.57 44.76
N SER A 113 -6.35 21.30 45.11
CA SER A 113 -6.85 20.86 46.41
C SER A 113 -5.92 21.21 47.59
N PHE A 114 -4.64 21.52 47.35
CA PHE A 114 -3.76 22.02 48.38
C PHE A 114 -4.19 23.41 48.94
N GLY A 115 -4.97 24.16 48.19
CA GLY A 115 -5.53 25.44 48.61
C GLY A 115 -6.83 25.35 49.41
N ASP A 116 -7.40 24.16 49.56
CA ASP A 116 -8.68 23.94 50.24
C ASP A 116 -8.49 24.10 51.77
N PRO A 117 -9.23 24.98 52.45
CA PRO A 117 -9.15 25.17 53.90
C PRO A 117 -9.35 23.86 54.69
N ASP A 118 -10.25 22.97 54.26
CA ASP A 118 -10.53 21.68 54.88
C ASP A 118 -9.35 20.68 54.83
N VAL A 119 -8.43 20.87 53.88
CA VAL A 119 -7.20 20.07 53.74
C VAL A 119 -6.06 20.68 54.56
N LEU A 120 -6.00 22.02 54.61
CA LEU A 120 -4.98 22.75 55.37
C LEU A 120 -5.11 22.54 56.88
N GLU A 121 -6.35 22.30 57.37
CA GLU A 121 -6.61 22.08 58.79
C GLU A 121 -6.47 20.61 59.23
N ASP A 122 -6.33 19.64 58.28
CA ASP A 122 -6.30 18.20 58.56
C ASP A 122 -4.97 17.57 58.05
N PRO A 123 -4.02 17.24 58.97
CA PRO A 123 -2.70 16.67 58.59
C PRO A 123 -2.81 15.32 57.85
N ASP A 124 -3.79 14.49 58.18
CA ASP A 124 -3.96 13.17 57.54
C ASP A 124 -4.40 13.31 56.07
N LYS A 125 -5.26 14.30 55.78
CA LYS A 125 -5.65 14.62 54.42
C LYS A 125 -4.50 15.24 53.62
N MET A 126 -3.68 16.08 54.25
CA MET A 126 -2.50 16.64 53.61
C MET A 126 -1.49 15.57 53.21
N ASP A 127 -1.21 14.60 54.12
CA ASP A 127 -0.29 13.51 53.84
C ASP A 127 -0.82 12.60 52.72
N ALA A 128 -2.12 12.31 52.70
CA ALA A 128 -2.75 11.56 51.63
C ALA A 128 -2.66 12.26 50.26
N LEU A 129 -2.84 13.59 50.27
CA LEU A 129 -2.74 14.40 49.04
C LEU A 129 -1.31 14.45 48.50
N LEU A 130 -0.31 14.60 49.38
CA LEU A 130 1.12 14.56 49.03
C LEU A 130 1.51 13.17 48.44
N ALA A 131 1.05 12.10 49.05
CA ALA A 131 1.29 10.75 48.53
C ALA A 131 0.64 10.56 47.13
N ARG A 132 -0.57 11.09 46.95
CA ARG A 132 -1.24 11.01 45.63
C ARG A 132 -0.55 11.85 44.59
N GLN A 133 -0.10 13.07 44.92
CA GLN A 133 0.68 13.92 44.04
C GLN A 133 1.98 13.22 43.58
N ALA A 134 2.73 12.64 44.53
CA ALA A 134 3.96 11.92 44.21
C ALA A 134 3.70 10.71 43.27
N GLU A 135 2.65 9.93 43.55
CA GLU A 135 2.25 8.80 42.66
C GLU A 135 1.89 9.27 41.23
N LEU A 136 1.16 10.39 41.13
CA LEU A 136 0.79 10.93 39.81
C LEU A 136 2.01 11.52 39.09
N GLN A 137 2.90 12.18 39.82
CA GLN A 137 4.14 12.73 39.26
C GLN A 137 5.03 11.61 38.70
N ASP A 138 5.22 10.52 39.45
CA ASP A 138 5.99 9.36 38.98
C ASP A 138 5.39 8.76 37.70
N LYS A 139 4.06 8.70 37.60
CA LYS A 139 3.37 8.22 36.39
C LYS A 139 3.51 9.17 35.20
N LEU A 140 3.42 10.49 35.45
CA LEU A 140 3.57 11.52 34.42
C LEU A 140 5.01 11.58 33.92
N ASP A 141 6.00 11.47 34.81
CA ASP A 141 7.42 11.40 34.44
C ASP A 141 7.73 10.14 33.62
N ALA A 142 7.21 9.00 34.02
CA ALA A 142 7.37 7.74 33.28
C ALA A 142 6.73 7.79 31.88
N ALA A 143 5.64 8.53 31.72
CA ALA A 143 4.95 8.72 30.43
C ALA A 143 5.52 9.90 29.60
N ASP A 144 6.52 10.65 30.12
CA ASP A 144 7.03 11.89 29.52
C ASP A 144 5.88 12.87 29.14
N ALA A 145 4.95 13.03 30.08
CA ALA A 145 3.69 13.75 29.87
C ALA A 145 3.88 15.26 29.72
N TRP A 146 4.93 15.81 30.28
CA TRP A 146 5.23 17.27 30.27
C TRP A 146 5.52 17.82 28.88
N ASN A 147 5.91 16.94 27.93
CA ASN A 147 6.23 17.29 26.55
C ASN A 147 5.12 16.87 25.57
N ILE A 148 3.89 16.58 26.05
CA ILE A 148 2.83 15.98 25.25
C ILE A 148 2.44 16.85 24.05
N ASP A 149 2.28 18.16 24.22
CA ASP A 149 1.90 19.07 23.12
C ASP A 149 2.98 19.10 22.04
N SER A 150 4.27 19.09 22.42
CA SER A 150 5.38 19.00 21.46
C SER A 150 5.44 17.65 20.74
N LYS A 151 4.98 16.54 21.37
CA LYS A 151 4.85 15.24 20.72
C LYS A 151 3.70 15.24 19.72
N LEU A 152 2.56 15.85 20.08
CA LEU A 152 1.42 16.01 19.18
C LEU A 152 1.80 16.80 17.93
N GLU A 153 2.39 18.00 18.11
CA GLU A 153 2.84 18.84 16.99
C GLU A 153 3.82 18.09 16.07
N ARG A 154 4.81 17.38 16.64
CA ARG A 154 5.79 16.62 15.85
C ARG A 154 5.15 15.50 15.04
N ALA A 155 4.20 14.77 15.62
CA ALA A 155 3.49 13.69 14.94
C ALA A 155 2.58 14.22 13.83
N MET A 156 1.85 15.29 14.10
CA MET A 156 0.96 15.95 13.15
C MET A 156 1.74 16.56 11.99
N ASP A 157 2.86 17.23 12.25
CA ASP A 157 3.71 17.82 11.23
C ASP A 157 4.34 16.72 10.33
N ALA A 158 4.88 15.65 10.95
CA ALA A 158 5.50 14.54 10.22
C ALA A 158 4.54 13.79 9.29
N LEU A 159 3.29 13.65 9.67
CA LEU A 159 2.23 13.04 8.86
C LEU A 159 1.46 14.06 8.02
N GLN A 160 1.90 15.32 8.01
CA GLN A 160 1.23 16.42 7.30
C GLN A 160 -0.29 16.42 7.56
N CYS A 161 -0.66 16.36 8.83
CA CYS A 161 -2.05 16.46 9.23
C CYS A 161 -2.64 17.84 8.84
N PRO A 162 -3.95 17.92 8.56
CA PRO A 162 -4.62 19.19 8.33
C PRO A 162 -4.53 20.12 9.56
N PRO A 163 -4.85 21.43 9.42
CA PRO A 163 -4.85 22.37 10.53
C PRO A 163 -5.67 21.91 11.73
N ASP A 164 -5.23 22.23 12.92
CA ASP A 164 -5.75 21.77 14.21
C ASP A 164 -7.25 22.01 14.40
N ASP A 165 -7.73 23.17 13.95
CA ASP A 165 -9.10 23.66 14.08
C ASP A 165 -10.04 23.18 12.96
N GLN A 166 -9.52 22.45 11.97
CA GLN A 166 -10.31 22.00 10.83
C GLN A 166 -11.30 20.91 11.27
N PRO A 167 -12.61 21.05 10.94
CA PRO A 167 -13.62 20.04 11.26
C PRO A 167 -13.40 18.74 10.45
N VAL A 168 -13.56 17.60 11.12
CA VAL A 168 -13.39 16.26 10.50
C VAL A 168 -14.28 16.07 9.26
N THR A 169 -15.47 16.68 9.23
CA THR A 169 -16.42 16.59 8.12
C THR A 169 -15.89 17.17 6.80
N THR A 170 -14.93 18.08 6.85
CA THR A 170 -14.35 18.74 5.67
C THR A 170 -13.13 18.01 5.13
N LEU A 171 -12.65 16.98 5.83
CA LEU A 171 -11.45 16.24 5.46
C LEU A 171 -11.70 15.31 4.27
N SER A 172 -10.74 15.27 3.34
CA SER A 172 -10.65 14.22 2.34
C SER A 172 -10.38 12.84 2.97
N GLY A 173 -10.59 11.76 2.22
CA GLY A 173 -10.30 10.40 2.70
C GLY A 173 -8.84 10.22 3.14
N GLY A 174 -7.89 10.76 2.37
CA GLY A 174 -6.47 10.71 2.71
C GLY A 174 -6.12 11.50 3.97
N GLU A 175 -6.70 12.69 4.16
CA GLU A 175 -6.51 13.49 5.38
C GLU A 175 -7.08 12.79 6.62
N ARG A 176 -8.29 12.25 6.54
CA ARG A 176 -8.88 11.44 7.63
C ARG A 176 -7.97 10.29 8.04
N ARG A 177 -7.35 9.63 7.05
CA ARG A 177 -6.46 8.52 7.28
C ARG A 177 -5.17 8.95 7.99
N ARG A 178 -4.55 10.08 7.58
CA ARG A 178 -3.37 10.64 8.25
C ARG A 178 -3.65 11.00 9.70
N VAL A 179 -4.80 11.63 9.97
CA VAL A 179 -5.24 11.97 11.34
C VAL A 179 -5.45 10.69 12.18
N ALA A 180 -6.10 9.66 11.63
CA ALA A 180 -6.29 8.39 12.31
C ALA A 180 -4.97 7.66 12.60
N LEU A 181 -4.04 7.68 11.65
CA LEU A 181 -2.69 7.11 11.83
C LEU A 181 -1.94 7.87 12.92
N CYS A 182 -1.97 9.21 12.92
CA CYS A 182 -1.36 10.05 13.94
C CYS A 182 -1.87 9.70 15.33
N ARG A 183 -3.19 9.66 15.52
CA ARG A 183 -3.83 9.23 16.77
C ARG A 183 -3.35 7.87 17.24
N LEU A 184 -3.31 6.89 16.33
CA LEU A 184 -2.94 5.51 16.64
C LEU A 184 -1.47 5.37 17.06
N LEU A 185 -0.56 6.08 16.38
CA LEU A 185 0.87 6.07 16.72
C LEU A 185 1.15 6.71 18.09
N LEU A 186 0.39 7.75 18.44
CA LEU A 186 0.46 8.41 19.74
C LEU A 186 -0.10 7.53 20.87
N GLN A 187 -1.07 6.68 20.59
CA GLN A 187 -1.64 5.72 21.54
C GLN A 187 -0.65 4.63 21.96
N GLN A 188 0.34 4.32 21.11
CA GLN A 188 1.41 3.34 21.36
C GLN A 188 0.91 1.95 21.85
N PRO A 189 -0.01 1.27 21.17
CA PRO A 189 -0.48 -0.05 21.58
C PRO A 189 0.63 -1.10 21.47
N ASP A 190 0.57 -2.16 22.28
CA ASP A 190 1.54 -3.27 22.24
C ASP A 190 1.53 -4.02 20.91
N ILE A 191 0.36 -4.10 20.26
CA ILE A 191 0.15 -4.70 18.96
C ILE A 191 -0.44 -3.66 18.03
N LEU A 192 0.33 -3.24 17.04
CA LEU A 192 -0.04 -2.25 16.05
C LEU A 192 -0.39 -2.92 14.73
N LEU A 193 -1.65 -2.83 14.33
CA LEU A 193 -2.18 -3.38 13.08
C LEU A 193 -2.43 -2.25 12.09
N LEU A 194 -1.75 -2.30 10.93
CA LEU A 194 -1.79 -1.25 9.92
C LEU A 194 -2.28 -1.82 8.58
N ASP A 195 -3.41 -1.33 8.09
CA ASP A 195 -3.93 -1.70 6.77
C ASP A 195 -3.60 -0.59 5.76
N GLU A 196 -2.61 -0.81 4.89
CA GLU A 196 -2.07 0.11 3.88
C GLU A 196 -1.63 1.48 4.44
N PRO A 197 -0.73 1.54 5.45
CA PRO A 197 -0.39 2.80 6.13
C PRO A 197 0.35 3.80 5.24
N THR A 198 0.97 3.36 4.16
CA THR A 198 1.75 4.20 3.24
C THR A 198 0.90 4.92 2.18
N ASN A 199 -0.35 4.48 1.96
CA ASN A 199 -1.24 5.10 0.99
C ASN A 199 -1.56 6.54 1.39
N HIS A 200 -1.52 7.45 0.41
CA HIS A 200 -1.75 8.90 0.57
C HIS A 200 -0.69 9.64 1.41
N LEU A 201 0.41 8.99 1.77
CA LEU A 201 1.58 9.64 2.35
C LEU A 201 2.56 10.01 1.24
N ASP A 202 3.25 11.12 1.40
CA ASP A 202 4.40 11.44 0.56
C ASP A 202 5.68 10.72 1.04
N ALA A 203 6.72 10.80 0.23
CA ALA A 203 7.96 10.10 0.51
C ALA A 203 8.60 10.48 1.86
N GLU A 204 8.48 11.75 2.29
CA GLU A 204 9.05 12.23 3.55
C GLU A 204 8.29 11.68 4.76
N SER A 205 6.96 11.64 4.69
CA SER A 205 6.12 11.04 5.72
C SER A 205 6.31 9.52 5.79
N ILE A 206 6.52 8.84 4.65
CA ILE A 206 6.83 7.40 4.61
C ILE A 206 8.18 7.12 5.28
N ASP A 207 9.23 7.90 4.96
CA ASP A 207 10.55 7.75 5.59
C ASP A 207 10.48 7.91 7.12
N TRP A 208 9.75 8.91 7.58
CA TRP A 208 9.54 9.11 9.01
C TRP A 208 8.79 7.94 9.65
N LEU A 209 7.72 7.46 9.00
CA LEU A 209 6.95 6.31 9.48
C LEU A 209 7.80 5.05 9.55
N GLU A 210 8.64 4.77 8.53
CA GLU A 210 9.59 3.65 8.54
C GLU A 210 10.52 3.71 9.74
N GLN A 211 11.16 4.88 9.99
CA GLN A 211 12.06 5.07 11.13
C GLN A 211 11.34 4.89 12.47
N HIS A 212 10.12 5.43 12.58
CA HIS A 212 9.31 5.28 13.78
C HIS A 212 8.95 3.83 14.06
N LEU A 213 8.49 3.09 13.04
CA LEU A 213 8.10 1.68 13.19
C LEU A 213 9.27 0.73 13.41
N GLN A 214 10.46 1.02 12.87
CA GLN A 214 11.69 0.27 13.18
C GLN A 214 12.03 0.34 14.67
N GLN A 215 11.86 1.51 15.29
CA GLN A 215 12.15 1.76 16.70
C GLN A 215 10.97 1.41 17.63
N TYR A 216 9.81 1.12 17.07
CA TYR A 216 8.61 0.83 17.84
C TYR A 216 8.83 -0.42 18.74
N PRO A 217 8.61 -0.33 20.06
CA PRO A 217 8.92 -1.45 20.97
C PRO A 217 7.95 -2.64 20.81
N GLY A 218 6.70 -2.36 20.46
CA GLY A 218 5.64 -3.36 20.28
C GLY A 218 5.74 -4.13 18.97
N THR A 219 4.80 -5.05 18.79
CA THR A 219 4.65 -5.82 17.55
C THR A 219 3.92 -5.00 16.50
N VAL A 220 4.46 -4.95 15.29
CA VAL A 220 3.83 -4.29 14.14
C VAL A 220 3.44 -5.33 13.11
N ILE A 221 2.19 -5.30 12.68
CA ILE A 221 1.68 -6.12 11.58
C ILE A 221 1.10 -5.16 10.55
N ALA A 222 1.75 -5.04 9.39
CA ALA A 222 1.36 -4.12 8.34
C ALA A 222 1.00 -4.84 7.04
N ILE A 223 -0.13 -4.49 6.46
CA ILE A 223 -0.44 -4.78 5.07
C ILE A 223 0.01 -3.58 4.27
N THR A 224 0.87 -3.77 3.29
CA THR A 224 1.23 -2.72 2.34
C THR A 224 1.74 -3.32 1.04
N HIS A 225 1.60 -2.56 -0.02
CA HIS A 225 2.16 -2.86 -1.33
C HIS A 225 3.49 -2.13 -1.57
N ASP A 226 3.88 -1.24 -0.65
CA ASP A 226 5.17 -0.55 -0.67
C ASP A 226 6.30 -1.52 -0.29
N ARG A 227 7.09 -1.89 -1.30
CA ARG A 227 8.16 -2.89 -1.17
C ARG A 227 9.37 -2.35 -0.40
N TYR A 228 9.68 -1.06 -0.54
CA TYR A 228 10.74 -0.41 0.24
C TYR A 228 10.38 -0.38 1.72
N PHE A 229 9.14 -0.02 2.04
CA PHE A 229 8.65 -0.06 3.40
C PHE A 229 8.78 -1.48 4.00
N LEU A 230 8.37 -2.51 3.26
CA LEU A 230 8.50 -3.90 3.69
C LEU A 230 9.97 -4.32 3.84
N ASP A 231 10.85 -3.81 3.00
CA ASP A 231 12.28 -4.15 3.05
C ASP A 231 12.99 -3.51 4.26
N HIS A 232 12.58 -2.30 4.64
CA HIS A 232 13.16 -1.55 5.74
C HIS A 232 12.55 -1.91 7.11
N VAL A 233 11.23 -2.13 7.18
CA VAL A 233 10.51 -2.31 8.45
C VAL A 233 10.35 -3.79 8.81
N ALA A 234 10.03 -4.66 7.83
CA ALA A 234 9.66 -6.04 8.12
C ALA A 234 10.87 -6.93 8.42
N GLY A 235 10.80 -7.68 9.52
CA GLY A 235 11.70 -8.79 9.84
C GLY A 235 11.10 -10.15 9.50
N TRP A 236 9.81 -10.18 9.19
CA TRP A 236 9.06 -11.35 8.75
C TRP A 236 8.05 -10.95 7.68
N ILE A 237 7.88 -11.81 6.69
CA ILE A 237 6.81 -11.68 5.68
C ILE A 237 5.82 -12.82 5.90
N LEU A 238 4.54 -12.47 6.03
CA LEU A 238 3.44 -13.42 6.04
C LEU A 238 2.73 -13.36 4.67
N GLU A 239 2.96 -14.37 3.86
CA GLU A 239 2.30 -14.49 2.56
C GLU A 239 0.94 -15.19 2.71
N LEU A 240 -0.14 -14.54 2.25
CA LEU A 240 -1.45 -15.15 2.12
C LEU A 240 -1.64 -15.66 0.69
N ASP A 241 -1.49 -16.95 0.50
CA ASP A 241 -1.68 -17.62 -0.78
C ASP A 241 -2.77 -18.69 -0.68
N ARG A 242 -3.79 -18.62 -1.56
CA ARG A 242 -4.92 -19.58 -1.65
C ARG A 242 -5.60 -19.88 -0.31
N GLY A 243 -5.60 -18.89 0.60
CA GLY A 243 -6.18 -18.95 1.92
C GLY A 243 -5.25 -19.53 3.00
N GLU A 244 -4.05 -19.94 2.66
CA GLU A 244 -3.02 -20.38 3.61
C GLU A 244 -2.12 -19.22 4.01
N GLY A 245 -1.65 -19.21 5.25
CA GLY A 245 -0.69 -18.23 5.76
C GLY A 245 0.70 -18.85 5.83
N ILE A 246 1.62 -18.38 5.00
CA ILE A 246 2.99 -18.90 4.89
C ILE A 246 3.96 -17.87 5.48
N PRO A 247 4.57 -18.12 6.65
CA PRO A 247 5.54 -17.21 7.24
C PRO A 247 6.92 -17.40 6.62
N TRP A 248 7.55 -16.28 6.25
CA TRP A 248 8.92 -16.21 5.73
C TRP A 248 9.77 -15.33 6.64
N LYS A 249 10.95 -15.79 7.00
CA LYS A 249 11.89 -15.02 7.81
C LYS A 249 12.69 -14.07 6.90
N GLY A 250 12.74 -12.80 7.29
CA GLY A 250 13.46 -11.76 6.58
C GLY A 250 12.53 -10.68 6.01
N ASN A 251 13.09 -9.76 5.27
CA ASN A 251 12.42 -8.66 4.60
C ASN A 251 11.86 -9.06 3.22
N TYR A 252 11.36 -8.09 2.46
CA TYR A 252 10.75 -8.32 1.15
C TYR A 252 11.75 -8.92 0.13
N SER A 253 12.97 -8.39 0.03
CA SER A 253 14.01 -8.90 -0.85
C SER A 253 14.36 -10.36 -0.54
N SER A 254 14.50 -10.67 0.74
CA SER A 254 14.75 -12.03 1.23
C SER A 254 13.61 -13.00 0.91
N TRP A 255 12.36 -12.55 1.05
CA TRP A 255 11.17 -13.30 0.65
C TRP A 255 11.16 -13.60 -0.85
N LEU A 256 11.46 -12.59 -1.68
CA LEU A 256 11.48 -12.73 -3.15
C LEU A 256 12.48 -13.80 -3.59
N ASP A 257 13.69 -13.79 -3.03
CA ASP A 257 14.72 -14.78 -3.30
C ASP A 257 14.29 -16.19 -2.86
N GLN A 258 13.71 -16.32 -1.67
CA GLN A 258 13.24 -17.59 -1.15
C GLN A 258 12.09 -18.14 -1.98
N LYS A 259 11.12 -17.28 -2.35
CA LYS A 259 9.97 -17.64 -3.21
C LYS A 259 10.43 -18.09 -4.59
N THR A 260 11.35 -17.36 -5.22
CA THR A 260 11.92 -17.71 -6.54
C THR A 260 12.59 -19.08 -6.53
N LYS A 261 13.39 -19.37 -5.50
CA LYS A 261 14.01 -20.68 -5.32
C LYS A 261 12.99 -21.80 -5.14
N ARG A 262 11.94 -21.54 -4.33
CA ARG A 262 10.86 -22.50 -4.10
C ARG A 262 10.08 -22.79 -5.39
N MET A 263 9.68 -21.75 -6.14
CA MET A 263 8.99 -21.89 -7.41
C MET A 263 9.81 -22.69 -8.43
N ALA A 264 11.12 -22.41 -8.55
CA ALA A 264 12.01 -23.18 -9.42
C ALA A 264 12.12 -24.65 -9.02
N GLN A 265 12.04 -24.96 -7.72
CA GLN A 265 12.00 -26.36 -7.24
C GLN A 265 10.66 -27.03 -7.54
N GLU A 266 9.56 -26.33 -7.32
CA GLU A 266 8.20 -26.79 -7.61
C GLU A 266 8.02 -27.04 -9.10
N GLU A 267 8.50 -26.15 -9.97
CA GLU A 267 8.49 -26.33 -11.43
C GLU A 267 9.30 -27.56 -11.89
N LYS A 268 10.48 -27.78 -11.30
CA LYS A 268 11.26 -29.00 -11.56
C LYS A 268 10.51 -30.27 -11.11
N GLN A 269 9.80 -30.21 -9.98
CA GLN A 269 8.99 -31.31 -9.48
C GLN A 269 7.76 -31.53 -10.37
N ALA A 270 7.05 -30.46 -10.76
CA ALA A 270 5.91 -30.49 -11.67
C ALA A 270 6.30 -31.07 -13.02
N SER A 271 7.44 -30.66 -13.59
CA SER A 271 7.97 -31.23 -14.84
C SER A 271 8.27 -32.74 -14.72
N LYS A 272 8.83 -33.17 -13.58
CA LYS A 272 9.03 -34.62 -13.31
C LYS A 272 7.70 -35.36 -13.16
N ARG A 273 6.71 -34.78 -12.45
CA ARG A 273 5.38 -35.33 -12.28
C ARG A 273 4.68 -35.45 -13.63
N ARG A 274 4.74 -34.41 -14.48
CA ARG A 274 4.16 -34.42 -15.83
C ARG A 274 4.72 -35.52 -16.70
N LYS A 275 6.04 -35.71 -16.71
CA LYS A 275 6.67 -36.84 -17.40
C LYS A 275 6.23 -38.20 -16.85
N THR A 276 6.00 -38.29 -15.55
CA THR A 276 5.47 -39.51 -14.93
C THR A 276 4.00 -39.73 -15.32
N LEU A 277 3.18 -38.67 -15.31
CA LEU A 277 1.78 -38.71 -15.72
C LEU A 277 1.65 -39.10 -17.20
N GLU A 278 2.49 -38.58 -18.09
CA GLU A 278 2.53 -38.95 -19.51
C GLU A 278 2.86 -40.44 -19.69
N ARG A 279 3.85 -40.99 -18.96
CA ARG A 279 4.17 -42.43 -18.98
C ARG A 279 3.03 -43.29 -18.42
N GLU A 280 2.38 -42.85 -17.35
CA GLU A 280 1.23 -43.56 -16.78
C GLU A 280 0.00 -43.47 -17.73
N LEU A 281 -0.18 -42.34 -18.44
CA LEU A 281 -1.21 -42.16 -19.44
C LEU A 281 -0.99 -43.10 -20.66
N GLU A 282 0.26 -43.19 -21.15
CA GLU A 282 0.60 -44.18 -22.21
C GLU A 282 0.32 -45.60 -21.75
N TRP A 283 0.66 -45.93 -20.50
CA TRP A 283 0.35 -47.27 -19.96
C TRP A 283 -1.16 -47.52 -19.83
N VAL A 284 -1.96 -46.51 -19.44
CA VAL A 284 -3.43 -46.60 -19.36
C VAL A 284 -4.05 -46.82 -20.75
N ARG A 285 -3.44 -46.26 -21.81
CA ARG A 285 -3.87 -46.41 -23.19
C ARG A 285 -3.51 -47.76 -23.84
N MET A 286 -2.60 -48.51 -23.24
CA MET A 286 -2.23 -49.85 -23.75
C MET A 286 -3.38 -50.84 -23.63
N ALA A 287 -3.41 -51.82 -24.56
CA ALA A 287 -4.49 -52.80 -24.73
C ALA A 287 -4.76 -53.64 -23.46
N PRO A 288 -6.01 -54.12 -23.22
CA PRO A 288 -6.42 -54.79 -21.98
C PRO A 288 -5.59 -56.02 -21.57
N LYS A 289 -4.99 -56.73 -22.54
CA LYS A 289 -4.16 -57.91 -22.29
C LYS A 289 -2.84 -57.61 -21.55
N ALA A 290 -2.38 -56.37 -21.55
CA ALA A 290 -1.16 -55.93 -20.86
C ALA A 290 -1.42 -55.42 -19.40
N ARG A 291 -2.69 -55.35 -18.98
CA ARG A 291 -3.13 -54.78 -17.69
C ARG A 291 -3.31 -55.77 -16.56
N GLN A 292 -3.05 -57.06 -16.75
CA GLN A 292 -3.36 -58.08 -15.72
C GLN A 292 -2.58 -57.87 -14.42
N ALA A 293 -3.32 -57.83 -13.32
CA ALA A 293 -2.97 -57.95 -11.89
C ALA A 293 -2.45 -56.76 -11.10
N LYS A 294 -2.02 -55.60 -11.67
CA LYS A 294 -1.56 -54.43 -10.87
C LYS A 294 -2.34 -53.13 -11.19
N GLY A 295 -3.49 -53.20 -11.82
CA GLY A 295 -4.18 -52.06 -12.41
C GLY A 295 -4.83 -51.06 -11.43
N LYS A 296 -5.41 -51.52 -10.30
CA LYS A 296 -6.18 -50.67 -9.38
C LYS A 296 -5.32 -49.64 -8.64
N ALA A 297 -4.17 -50.03 -8.12
CA ALA A 297 -3.27 -49.14 -7.38
C ALA A 297 -2.63 -48.08 -8.28
N ARG A 298 -2.36 -48.44 -9.55
CA ARG A 298 -1.79 -47.54 -10.54
C ARG A 298 -2.82 -46.52 -11.09
N LEU A 299 -4.07 -46.96 -11.29
CA LEU A 299 -5.17 -46.05 -11.63
C LEU A 299 -5.45 -45.03 -10.50
N SER A 300 -5.48 -45.48 -9.24
CA SER A 300 -5.67 -44.56 -8.12
C SER A 300 -4.49 -43.59 -7.94
N SER A 301 -3.25 -44.01 -8.28
CA SER A 301 -2.08 -43.12 -8.31
C SER A 301 -2.18 -42.10 -9.44
N TYR A 302 -2.67 -42.51 -10.62
CA TYR A 302 -2.92 -41.61 -11.74
C TYR A 302 -3.99 -40.56 -11.41
N ASP A 303 -5.14 -40.97 -10.86
CA ASP A 303 -6.23 -40.09 -10.46
C ASP A 303 -5.77 -39.09 -9.38
N ARG A 304 -4.92 -39.53 -8.43
CA ARG A 304 -4.33 -38.66 -7.42
C ARG A 304 -3.40 -37.62 -8.07
N LEU A 305 -2.51 -38.05 -8.96
CA LEU A 305 -1.58 -37.16 -9.67
C LEU A 305 -2.32 -36.16 -10.57
N LEU A 306 -3.42 -36.59 -11.21
CA LEU A 306 -4.25 -35.71 -12.03
C LEU A 306 -4.98 -34.65 -11.20
N ASN A 307 -5.50 -35.03 -10.04
CA ASN A 307 -6.16 -34.10 -9.11
C ASN A 307 -5.16 -33.13 -8.43
N GLU A 308 -3.90 -33.52 -8.24
CA GLU A 308 -2.84 -32.64 -7.78
C GLU A 308 -2.39 -31.65 -8.86
N ASP A 309 -2.33 -32.07 -10.14
CA ASP A 309 -1.89 -31.23 -11.28
C ASP A 309 -2.91 -30.11 -11.63
N GLN A 310 -4.19 -30.30 -11.30
CA GLN A 310 -5.24 -29.28 -11.48
C GLN A 310 -5.12 -28.10 -10.50
N LYS A 311 -4.32 -28.22 -9.44
CA LYS A 311 -4.13 -27.16 -8.43
C LYS A 311 -3.02 -26.15 -8.78
N GLU A 312 -2.21 -26.39 -9.80
CA GLU A 312 -0.89 -25.73 -9.96
C GLU A 312 -0.77 -24.67 -11.07
N LYS A 313 -1.81 -24.31 -11.79
CA LYS A 313 -1.68 -23.21 -12.76
C LYS A 313 -1.96 -21.86 -12.09
N GLU A 314 -0.94 -21.22 -11.53
CA GLU A 314 -0.89 -19.76 -11.52
C GLU A 314 -0.75 -19.31 -12.97
N GLU A 315 -1.79 -18.74 -13.55
CA GLU A 315 -1.67 -17.98 -14.79
C GLU A 315 -0.76 -16.79 -14.49
N ARG A 316 0.42 -16.73 -15.13
CA ARG A 316 1.26 -15.52 -15.10
C ARG A 316 0.40 -14.39 -15.64
N LEU A 317 0.20 -13.39 -14.81
CA LEU A 317 -0.47 -12.17 -15.21
C LEU A 317 0.46 -11.43 -16.18
N GLU A 318 0.04 -11.24 -17.43
CA GLU A 318 0.79 -10.46 -18.43
C GLU A 318 -0.07 -9.29 -18.88
N ILE A 319 0.35 -8.07 -18.54
CA ILE A 319 -0.27 -6.83 -19.04
C ILE A 319 0.44 -6.44 -20.33
N PHE A 320 -0.27 -6.57 -21.45
CA PHE A 320 0.23 -6.10 -22.73
C PHE A 320 -0.22 -4.66 -22.96
N ILE A 321 0.73 -3.75 -23.14
CA ILE A 321 0.48 -2.35 -23.50
C ILE A 321 0.65 -2.23 -25.02
N PRO A 322 -0.42 -1.92 -25.77
CA PRO A 322 -0.32 -1.81 -27.22
C PRO A 322 0.51 -0.58 -27.60
N ASN A 323 1.39 -0.76 -28.56
CA ASN A 323 2.09 0.38 -29.14
C ASN A 323 1.10 1.20 -29.97
N GLY A 324 0.94 2.46 -29.62
CA GLY A 324 0.17 3.41 -30.40
C GLY A 324 0.83 3.78 -31.74
N PRO A 325 0.39 4.85 -32.40
CA PRO A 325 1.04 5.38 -33.59
C PRO A 325 2.53 5.64 -33.35
N ARG A 326 3.36 5.52 -34.39
CA ARG A 326 4.80 5.79 -34.26
C ARG A 326 5.04 7.24 -33.84
N LEU A 327 5.81 7.45 -32.78
CA LEU A 327 6.20 8.77 -32.31
C LEU A 327 7.11 9.48 -33.31
N GLY A 328 6.87 10.77 -33.52
CA GLY A 328 7.76 11.68 -34.24
C GLY A 328 8.99 12.07 -33.41
N ALA A 329 9.87 12.87 -33.96
CA ALA A 329 11.08 13.32 -33.27
C ALA A 329 10.77 14.20 -32.04
N LYS A 330 9.69 14.98 -32.07
CA LYS A 330 9.19 15.75 -30.93
C LYS A 330 8.06 14.99 -30.26
N VAL A 331 8.16 14.83 -28.95
CA VAL A 331 7.10 14.23 -28.14
C VAL A 331 6.38 15.31 -27.34
N ILE A 332 6.99 15.79 -26.28
CA ILE A 332 6.51 16.89 -25.44
C ILE A 332 7.72 17.74 -25.08
N ASP A 333 7.67 19.02 -25.46
CA ASP A 333 8.70 20.01 -25.13
C ASP A 333 8.08 21.12 -24.29
N VAL A 334 8.67 21.41 -23.16
CA VAL A 334 8.24 22.40 -22.17
C VAL A 334 9.34 23.43 -21.99
N HIS A 335 9.03 24.71 -22.16
CA HIS A 335 9.98 25.81 -22.06
C HIS A 335 9.47 26.90 -21.11
N ASP A 336 10.26 27.22 -20.09
CA ASP A 336 10.05 28.28 -19.10
C ASP A 336 8.63 28.29 -18.47
N PHE A 337 8.12 27.10 -18.25
CA PHE A 337 6.75 26.84 -17.84
C PHE A 337 6.54 27.18 -16.37
N SER A 338 5.54 28.01 -16.09
CA SER A 338 5.25 28.45 -14.73
C SER A 338 3.76 28.37 -14.43
N LYS A 339 3.42 27.95 -13.21
CA LYS A 339 2.04 27.88 -12.71
C LYS A 339 1.97 28.19 -11.23
N ALA A 340 0.98 29.02 -10.86
CA ALA A 340 0.65 29.33 -9.48
C ALA A 340 -0.87 29.33 -9.26
N PHE A 341 -1.30 29.01 -8.04
CA PHE A 341 -2.68 29.20 -7.60
C PHE A 341 -2.70 30.20 -6.44
N GLY A 342 -3.20 31.39 -6.70
CA GLY A 342 -3.20 32.48 -5.74
C GLY A 342 -1.78 32.86 -5.30
N LYS A 343 -1.44 32.62 -4.03
CA LYS A 343 -0.09 32.89 -3.48
C LYS A 343 0.85 31.68 -3.58
N LYS A 344 0.33 30.50 -3.90
CA LYS A 344 1.12 29.27 -3.93
C LYS A 344 1.72 29.05 -5.33
N GLN A 345 3.04 29.22 -5.46
CA GLN A 345 3.79 28.83 -6.65
C GLN A 345 3.92 27.31 -6.68
N LEU A 346 3.46 26.68 -7.77
CA LEU A 346 3.63 25.22 -7.94
C LEU A 346 4.97 24.90 -8.59
N PHE A 347 5.28 25.58 -9.70
CA PHE A 347 6.58 25.50 -10.38
C PHE A 347 6.84 26.79 -11.13
N LYS A 348 8.13 27.09 -11.32
CA LYS A 348 8.62 28.28 -11.96
C LYS A 348 9.75 27.93 -12.93
N ASP A 349 9.69 28.53 -14.14
CA ASP A 349 10.70 28.39 -15.19
C ASP A 349 11.08 26.94 -15.50
N LEU A 350 10.10 26.02 -15.42
CA LEU A 350 10.28 24.60 -15.68
C LEU A 350 10.53 24.36 -17.18
N SER A 351 11.66 23.75 -17.51
CA SER A 351 11.98 23.36 -18.89
C SER A 351 12.46 21.91 -18.92
N PHE A 352 11.81 21.09 -19.74
CA PHE A 352 12.22 19.72 -20.01
C PHE A 352 11.64 19.22 -21.32
N SER A 353 12.28 18.19 -21.88
CA SER A 353 11.79 17.47 -23.06
C SER A 353 11.57 16.01 -22.72
N LEU A 354 10.42 15.47 -23.10
CA LEU A 354 10.12 14.05 -22.94
C LEU A 354 10.87 13.25 -24.04
N PRO A 355 11.87 12.43 -23.68
CA PRO A 355 12.64 11.69 -24.67
C PRO A 355 11.82 10.54 -25.27
N GLN A 356 12.10 10.19 -26.53
CA GLN A 356 11.48 9.03 -27.19
C GLN A 356 11.84 7.74 -26.45
N GLY A 357 10.83 6.91 -26.16
CA GLY A 357 10.99 5.69 -25.37
C GLY A 357 11.38 5.93 -23.91
N GLY A 358 11.34 7.19 -23.45
CA GLY A 358 11.64 7.54 -22.07
C GLY A 358 10.43 7.35 -21.14
N ILE A 359 10.74 6.90 -19.94
CA ILE A 359 9.77 6.84 -18.84
C ILE A 359 10.22 7.84 -17.78
N VAL A 360 9.40 8.87 -17.56
CA VAL A 360 9.67 9.94 -16.61
C VAL A 360 8.88 9.71 -15.33
N GLY A 361 9.57 9.49 -14.23
CA GLY A 361 8.98 9.41 -12.89
C GLY A 361 8.81 10.82 -12.30
N VAL A 362 7.60 11.16 -11.89
CA VAL A 362 7.28 12.46 -11.25
C VAL A 362 7.15 12.25 -9.76
N ILE A 363 8.01 12.90 -8.99
CA ILE A 363 8.06 12.78 -7.52
C ILE A 363 7.93 14.15 -6.85
N GLY A 364 7.56 14.16 -5.58
CA GLY A 364 7.48 15.37 -4.76
C GLY A 364 6.33 15.34 -3.75
N PRO A 365 6.27 16.35 -2.84
CA PRO A 365 5.27 16.41 -1.79
C PRO A 365 3.83 16.44 -2.31
N ASN A 366 2.87 16.09 -1.46
CA ASN A 366 1.47 16.23 -1.78
C ASN A 366 1.10 17.70 -1.98
N GLY A 367 0.32 17.97 -3.06
CA GLY A 367 -0.06 19.34 -3.43
C GLY A 367 1.08 20.19 -4.03
N ALA A 368 2.20 19.59 -4.44
CA ALA A 368 3.29 20.28 -5.16
C ALA A 368 2.95 20.64 -6.62
N GLY A 369 1.86 20.08 -7.18
CA GLY A 369 1.44 20.40 -8.54
C GLY A 369 1.60 19.26 -9.55
N LYS A 370 1.87 18.02 -9.10
CA LYS A 370 2.06 16.84 -9.96
C LYS A 370 0.86 16.60 -10.89
N THR A 371 -0.35 16.48 -10.34
CA THR A 371 -1.59 16.33 -11.11
C THR A 371 -1.90 17.57 -11.97
N THR A 372 -1.52 18.78 -11.50
CA THR A 372 -1.67 20.01 -12.28
C THR A 372 -0.80 19.99 -13.53
N LEU A 373 0.42 19.44 -13.44
CA LEU A 373 1.28 19.23 -14.61
C LEU A 373 0.58 18.34 -15.65
N PHE A 374 -0.07 17.25 -15.24
CA PHE A 374 -0.83 16.39 -16.17
C PHE A 374 -2.00 17.11 -16.83
N ARG A 375 -2.76 17.91 -16.06
CA ARG A 375 -3.86 18.72 -16.62
C ARG A 375 -3.38 19.75 -17.64
N LEU A 376 -2.21 20.33 -17.40
CA LEU A 376 -1.56 21.24 -18.36
C LEU A 376 -1.14 20.49 -19.62
N ILE A 377 -0.52 19.30 -19.50
CA ILE A 377 -0.14 18.45 -20.64
C ILE A 377 -1.37 18.06 -21.47
N MET A 378 -2.50 17.79 -20.84
CA MET A 378 -3.76 17.47 -21.52
C MET A 378 -4.52 18.70 -22.06
N GLY A 379 -4.02 19.93 -21.83
CA GLY A 379 -4.69 21.14 -22.24
C GLY A 379 -5.97 21.49 -21.47
N GLN A 380 -6.18 20.85 -20.31
CA GLN A 380 -7.32 21.10 -19.39
C GLN A 380 -7.10 22.35 -18.53
N GLU A 381 -5.84 22.76 -18.37
CA GLU A 381 -5.41 23.96 -17.67
C GLU A 381 -4.50 24.80 -18.59
N THR A 382 -4.39 26.10 -18.30
CA THR A 382 -3.49 27.00 -19.02
C THR A 382 -2.31 27.38 -18.11
N PRO A 383 -1.08 27.46 -18.65
CA PRO A 383 0.07 27.95 -17.90
C PRO A 383 -0.06 29.46 -17.66
N ASP A 384 0.62 29.97 -16.63
CA ASP A 384 0.70 31.40 -16.37
C ASP A 384 1.82 32.07 -17.22
N ALA A 385 2.88 31.30 -17.53
CA ALA A 385 3.97 31.70 -18.42
C ALA A 385 4.62 30.45 -19.06
N GLY A 386 5.37 30.69 -20.15
CA GLY A 386 6.10 29.67 -20.89
C GLY A 386 5.31 29.11 -22.08
N THR A 387 5.95 28.16 -22.78
CA THR A 387 5.38 27.49 -23.95
C THR A 387 5.41 25.98 -23.79
N PHE A 388 4.43 25.31 -24.35
CA PHE A 388 4.25 23.90 -24.33
C PHE A 388 3.95 23.39 -25.73
N GLU A 389 4.80 22.51 -26.24
CA GLU A 389 4.64 21.95 -27.58
C GLU A 389 4.40 20.43 -27.47
N VAL A 390 3.28 19.96 -28.01
CA VAL A 390 2.97 18.54 -28.19
C VAL A 390 3.20 18.15 -29.63
N GLY A 391 3.94 17.07 -29.87
CA GLY A 391 4.18 16.58 -31.23
C GLY A 391 2.88 16.14 -31.93
N GLU A 392 2.77 16.40 -33.24
CA GLU A 392 1.56 16.11 -34.04
C GLU A 392 1.17 14.62 -34.05
N THR A 393 2.13 13.71 -33.77
CA THR A 393 1.91 12.24 -33.73
C THR A 393 1.58 11.72 -32.34
N VAL A 394 1.56 12.60 -31.34
CA VAL A 394 1.31 12.22 -29.95
C VAL A 394 -0.18 11.92 -29.76
N LYS A 395 -0.43 10.73 -29.22
CA LYS A 395 -1.75 10.30 -28.73
C LYS A 395 -1.62 9.97 -27.26
N ILE A 396 -2.19 10.82 -26.41
CA ILE A 396 -2.13 10.66 -24.95
C ILE A 396 -3.20 9.67 -24.50
N ALA A 397 -2.81 8.71 -23.65
CA ALA A 397 -3.73 7.92 -22.83
C ALA A 397 -3.48 8.27 -21.36
N TYR A 398 -4.53 8.63 -20.63
CA TYR A 398 -4.45 9.13 -19.27
C TYR A 398 -5.20 8.22 -18.29
N VAL A 399 -4.53 7.86 -17.20
CA VAL A 399 -5.11 7.18 -16.06
C VAL A 399 -5.25 8.17 -14.92
N ASP A 400 -6.49 8.59 -14.64
CA ASP A 400 -6.84 9.55 -13.60
C ASP A 400 -7.02 8.84 -12.22
N GLN A 401 -6.65 9.53 -11.15
CA GLN A 401 -6.87 9.12 -9.78
C GLN A 401 -8.36 9.13 -9.37
N THR A 402 -9.20 9.95 -10.01
CA THR A 402 -10.56 10.26 -9.54
C THR A 402 -11.70 9.40 -10.12
N HIS A 403 -11.43 8.51 -11.07
CA HIS A 403 -12.40 7.52 -11.63
C HIS A 403 -13.76 8.10 -12.08
N HIS A 404 -13.82 9.36 -12.53
CA HIS A 404 -15.08 10.02 -12.89
C HIS A 404 -15.84 9.38 -14.06
N ASP A 405 -15.14 8.63 -14.93
CA ASP A 405 -15.71 8.04 -16.16
C ASP A 405 -16.41 6.69 -15.94
N LEU A 406 -16.35 6.14 -14.72
CA LEU A 406 -16.93 4.85 -14.42
C LEU A 406 -18.41 4.96 -14.04
N LEU A 407 -19.30 4.47 -14.89
CA LEU A 407 -20.75 4.43 -14.63
C LEU A 407 -21.09 3.31 -13.65
N PRO A 408 -21.62 3.62 -12.44
CA PRO A 408 -21.82 2.65 -11.35
C PRO A 408 -22.70 1.45 -11.71
N GLU A 409 -23.66 1.64 -12.63
CA GLU A 409 -24.66 0.63 -13.03
C GLU A 409 -24.13 -0.43 -14.00
N LYS A 410 -23.04 -0.13 -14.73
CA LYS A 410 -22.45 -1.05 -15.70
C LYS A 410 -21.62 -2.14 -15.01
N SER A 411 -21.53 -3.30 -15.66
CA SER A 411 -20.59 -4.34 -15.26
C SER A 411 -19.17 -4.06 -15.77
N VAL A 412 -18.18 -4.69 -15.18
CA VAL A 412 -16.78 -4.66 -15.63
C VAL A 412 -16.68 -5.05 -17.11
N TYR A 413 -17.40 -6.10 -17.51
CA TYR A 413 -17.43 -6.56 -18.89
C TYR A 413 -18.07 -5.53 -19.84
N GLU A 414 -19.19 -4.92 -19.47
CA GLU A 414 -19.88 -3.92 -20.30
C GLU A 414 -19.02 -2.68 -20.55
N VAL A 415 -18.22 -2.26 -19.59
CA VAL A 415 -17.34 -1.11 -19.72
C VAL A 415 -16.22 -1.38 -20.73
N ILE A 416 -15.58 -2.54 -20.66
CA ILE A 416 -14.49 -2.89 -21.57
C ILE A 416 -15.00 -3.31 -22.95
N SER A 417 -16.06 -4.11 -22.99
CA SER A 417 -16.60 -4.62 -24.26
C SER A 417 -17.31 -3.56 -25.08
N GLN A 418 -17.94 -2.58 -24.41
CA GLN A 418 -18.78 -1.56 -25.06
C GLN A 418 -19.80 -2.15 -26.03
N GLY A 419 -20.27 -3.37 -25.72
CA GLY A 419 -21.25 -4.11 -26.52
C GLY A 419 -20.67 -5.00 -27.63
N VAL A 420 -19.33 -5.06 -27.76
CA VAL A 420 -18.66 -5.97 -28.71
C VAL A 420 -17.88 -7.06 -27.98
N GLU A 421 -17.94 -8.30 -28.46
CA GLU A 421 -17.26 -9.43 -27.83
C GLU A 421 -15.73 -9.36 -28.01
N SER A 422 -15.28 -8.83 -29.16
CA SER A 422 -13.87 -8.67 -29.48
C SER A 422 -13.62 -7.28 -30.06
N PHE A 423 -12.52 -6.67 -29.72
CA PHE A 423 -12.06 -5.38 -30.23
C PHE A 423 -10.63 -5.49 -30.75
N ARG A 424 -10.30 -4.61 -31.69
CA ARG A 424 -8.97 -4.58 -32.29
C ARG A 424 -8.02 -3.79 -31.39
N MET A 425 -6.86 -4.36 -31.06
CA MET A 425 -5.83 -3.75 -30.22
C MET A 425 -4.44 -4.21 -30.67
N GLY A 426 -3.52 -3.26 -30.94
CA GLY A 426 -2.20 -3.57 -31.48
C GLY A 426 -2.22 -4.34 -32.80
N GLY A 427 -3.23 -4.06 -33.64
CA GLY A 427 -3.43 -4.77 -34.92
C GLY A 427 -3.95 -6.21 -34.82
N ARG A 428 -4.31 -6.68 -33.62
CA ARG A 428 -4.86 -8.02 -33.34
C ARG A 428 -6.28 -7.93 -32.80
N ASP A 429 -7.11 -8.92 -33.10
CA ASP A 429 -8.42 -9.04 -32.48
C ASP A 429 -8.27 -9.67 -31.08
N VAL A 430 -8.71 -8.94 -30.06
CA VAL A 430 -8.62 -9.33 -28.65
C VAL A 430 -10.02 -9.53 -28.10
N ASN A 431 -10.29 -10.70 -27.52
CA ASN A 431 -11.54 -10.96 -26.84
C ASN A 431 -11.61 -10.20 -25.51
N ALA A 432 -12.73 -9.49 -25.26
CA ALA A 432 -12.90 -8.62 -24.09
C ALA A 432 -12.76 -9.39 -22.75
N ARG A 433 -13.24 -10.64 -22.68
CA ARG A 433 -13.12 -11.47 -21.46
C ARG A 433 -11.68 -11.91 -21.21
N ALA A 434 -10.96 -12.29 -22.26
CA ALA A 434 -9.55 -12.65 -22.19
C ALA A 434 -8.68 -11.43 -21.81
N TYR A 435 -9.04 -10.25 -22.32
CA TYR A 435 -8.38 -9.01 -21.93
C TYR A 435 -8.56 -8.69 -20.46
N LEU A 436 -9.79 -8.77 -19.95
CA LEU A 436 -10.10 -8.54 -18.53
C LEU A 436 -9.40 -9.54 -17.60
N SER A 437 -9.23 -10.80 -18.04
CA SER A 437 -8.50 -11.80 -17.25
C SER A 437 -7.04 -11.41 -17.00
N ARG A 438 -6.43 -10.65 -17.91
CA ARG A 438 -5.07 -10.10 -17.75
C ARG A 438 -4.96 -9.03 -16.67
N PHE A 439 -6.08 -8.45 -16.24
CA PHE A 439 -6.18 -7.50 -15.12
C PHE A 439 -6.78 -8.15 -13.87
N ASN A 440 -6.71 -9.49 -13.80
CA ASN A 440 -7.20 -10.28 -12.67
C ASN A 440 -8.72 -10.14 -12.42
N PHE A 441 -9.51 -9.94 -13.50
CA PHE A 441 -10.96 -10.08 -13.49
C PHE A 441 -11.33 -11.41 -14.12
N THR A 442 -11.67 -12.41 -13.31
CA THR A 442 -11.96 -13.77 -13.78
C THR A 442 -13.43 -14.13 -13.58
N GLY A 443 -14.02 -14.88 -14.49
CA GLY A 443 -15.34 -15.46 -14.35
C GLY A 443 -16.40 -14.49 -13.83
N ALA A 444 -16.88 -14.70 -12.60
CA ALA A 444 -17.93 -13.91 -11.97
C ALA A 444 -17.52 -12.44 -11.69
N ASP A 445 -16.22 -12.15 -11.59
CA ASP A 445 -15.75 -10.77 -11.32
C ASP A 445 -16.03 -9.85 -12.51
N GLN A 446 -16.06 -10.38 -13.73
CA GLN A 446 -16.38 -9.63 -14.94
C GLN A 446 -17.84 -9.16 -15.00
N GLU A 447 -18.73 -9.86 -14.31
CA GLU A 447 -20.17 -9.52 -14.23
C GLU A 447 -20.51 -8.60 -13.04
N LYS A 448 -19.54 -8.31 -12.17
CA LYS A 448 -19.74 -7.38 -11.06
C LYS A 448 -20.05 -5.97 -11.58
N LYS A 449 -21.01 -5.29 -10.95
CA LYS A 449 -21.26 -3.89 -11.19
C LYS A 449 -20.14 -3.03 -10.59
N ILE A 450 -19.82 -1.93 -11.23
CA ILE A 450 -18.78 -0.99 -10.79
C ILE A 450 -19.03 -0.48 -9.38
N ALA A 451 -20.30 -0.25 -9.01
CA ALA A 451 -20.69 0.20 -7.68
C ALA A 451 -20.20 -0.69 -6.53
N VAL A 452 -20.03 -2.02 -6.78
CA VAL A 452 -19.61 -2.99 -5.76
C VAL A 452 -18.12 -3.34 -5.81
N LEU A 453 -17.36 -2.71 -6.71
CA LEU A 453 -15.92 -2.94 -6.82
C LEU A 453 -15.18 -2.27 -5.65
N SER A 454 -14.16 -2.96 -5.16
CA SER A 454 -13.17 -2.36 -4.25
C SER A 454 -12.34 -1.26 -4.95
N GLY A 455 -11.64 -0.41 -4.20
CA GLY A 455 -10.74 0.60 -4.73
C GLY A 455 -9.73 0.00 -5.73
N GLY A 456 -9.04 -1.06 -5.34
CA GLY A 456 -8.06 -1.73 -6.20
C GLY A 456 -8.68 -2.39 -7.44
N GLU A 457 -9.90 -2.93 -7.36
CA GLU A 457 -10.61 -3.43 -8.55
C GLU A 457 -10.95 -2.29 -9.51
N ARG A 458 -11.37 -1.13 -8.99
CA ARG A 458 -11.63 0.07 -9.82
C ARG A 458 -10.36 0.58 -10.49
N ASN A 459 -9.24 0.67 -9.77
CA ASN A 459 -7.96 1.09 -10.34
C ASN A 459 -7.50 0.17 -11.47
N ARG A 460 -7.58 -1.17 -11.28
CA ARG A 460 -7.26 -2.12 -12.36
C ARG A 460 -8.18 -1.98 -13.56
N LEU A 461 -9.47 -1.74 -13.36
CA LEU A 461 -10.42 -1.51 -14.46
C LEU A 461 -10.09 -0.22 -15.22
N HIS A 462 -9.79 0.85 -14.49
CA HIS A 462 -9.43 2.14 -15.08
C HIS A 462 -8.13 2.05 -15.90
N LEU A 463 -7.14 1.35 -15.36
CA LEU A 463 -5.91 1.04 -16.08
C LEU A 463 -6.20 0.24 -17.37
N ALA A 464 -7.05 -0.79 -17.30
CA ALA A 464 -7.45 -1.56 -18.46
C ALA A 464 -8.16 -0.70 -19.52
N MET A 465 -9.01 0.25 -19.12
CA MET A 465 -9.66 1.18 -20.04
C MET A 465 -8.66 2.09 -20.77
N ALA A 466 -7.75 2.71 -20.01
CA ALA A 466 -6.77 3.63 -20.56
C ALA A 466 -5.80 2.93 -21.52
N LEU A 467 -5.31 1.75 -21.17
CA LEU A 467 -4.42 0.98 -22.04
C LEU A 467 -5.10 0.47 -23.32
N LYS A 468 -6.42 0.30 -23.30
CA LYS A 468 -7.21 -0.05 -24.50
C LYS A 468 -7.21 1.08 -25.56
N GLU A 469 -6.99 2.33 -25.16
CA GLU A 469 -7.03 3.49 -26.07
C GLU A 469 -5.86 3.57 -27.05
N GLU A 470 -4.85 2.70 -26.92
CA GLU A 470 -3.67 2.66 -27.78
C GLU A 470 -2.94 4.02 -27.87
N GLY A 471 -2.69 4.66 -26.74
CA GLY A 471 -1.86 5.85 -26.65
C GLY A 471 -0.38 5.51 -26.89
N ASN A 472 0.37 6.47 -27.47
CA ASN A 472 1.84 6.37 -27.57
C ASN A 472 2.57 7.22 -26.52
N VAL A 473 1.82 8.02 -25.75
CA VAL A 473 2.26 8.68 -24.52
C VAL A 473 1.27 8.35 -23.41
N LEU A 474 1.76 7.68 -22.37
CA LEU A 474 0.97 7.31 -21.21
C LEU A 474 1.20 8.32 -20.09
N LEU A 475 0.12 8.86 -19.54
CA LEU A 475 0.13 9.65 -18.31
C LEU A 475 -0.53 8.83 -17.23
N LEU A 476 0.24 8.42 -16.22
CA LEU A 476 -0.22 7.55 -15.13
C LEU A 476 -0.15 8.31 -13.81
N ASP A 477 -1.30 8.64 -13.23
CA ASP A 477 -1.39 9.36 -11.94
C ASP A 477 -1.65 8.36 -10.81
N GLU A 478 -0.62 8.06 -10.02
CA GLU A 478 -0.60 7.09 -8.92
C GLU A 478 -1.13 5.69 -9.31
N PRO A 479 -0.61 5.07 -10.39
CA PRO A 479 -1.10 3.77 -10.86
C PRO A 479 -0.80 2.64 -9.88
N THR A 480 0.08 2.86 -8.92
CA THR A 480 0.52 1.87 -7.93
C THR A 480 -0.42 1.75 -6.74
N ASN A 481 -1.31 2.72 -6.52
CA ASN A 481 -2.22 2.72 -5.38
C ASN A 481 -3.22 1.57 -5.46
N ASP A 482 -3.40 0.85 -4.34
CA ASP A 482 -4.35 -0.26 -4.20
C ASP A 482 -4.19 -1.41 -5.21
N ILE A 483 -3.06 -1.49 -5.93
CA ILE A 483 -2.75 -2.59 -6.86
C ILE A 483 -1.92 -3.66 -6.14
N ASP A 484 -2.26 -4.93 -6.34
CA ASP A 484 -1.48 -6.04 -5.75
C ASP A 484 -0.11 -6.23 -6.45
N VAL A 485 0.83 -6.83 -5.71
CA VAL A 485 2.23 -6.99 -6.15
C VAL A 485 2.37 -7.72 -7.50
N ASN A 486 1.50 -8.69 -7.81
CA ASN A 486 1.59 -9.41 -9.07
C ASN A 486 1.10 -8.56 -10.25
N THR A 487 0.01 -7.81 -10.07
CA THR A 487 -0.50 -6.85 -11.07
C THR A 487 0.52 -5.73 -11.29
N LEU A 488 1.17 -5.26 -10.22
CA LEU A 488 2.20 -4.23 -10.29
C LEU A 488 3.42 -4.71 -11.08
N ARG A 489 3.88 -5.95 -10.85
CA ARG A 489 4.98 -6.55 -11.65
C ARG A 489 4.62 -6.70 -13.12
N ALA A 490 3.39 -7.13 -13.41
CA ALA A 490 2.94 -7.22 -14.80
C ALA A 490 2.86 -5.85 -15.47
N LEU A 491 2.50 -4.79 -14.72
CA LEU A 491 2.54 -3.41 -15.21
C LEU A 491 3.98 -2.94 -15.46
N GLU A 492 4.92 -3.25 -14.55
CA GLU A 492 6.35 -2.96 -14.74
C GLU A 492 6.89 -3.61 -16.03
N GLU A 493 6.64 -4.92 -16.20
CA GLU A 493 7.04 -5.67 -17.40
C GLU A 493 6.38 -5.09 -18.66
N GLY A 494 5.10 -4.72 -18.59
CA GLY A 494 4.39 -4.10 -19.72
C GLY A 494 4.92 -2.71 -20.08
N LEU A 495 5.35 -1.91 -19.12
CA LEU A 495 5.96 -0.59 -19.35
C LEU A 495 7.40 -0.70 -19.89
N ASP A 496 8.16 -1.69 -19.45
CA ASP A 496 9.52 -1.98 -19.97
C ASP A 496 9.47 -2.40 -21.45
N ASP A 497 8.44 -3.15 -21.84
CA ASP A 497 8.21 -3.56 -23.24
C ASP A 497 7.51 -2.48 -24.10
N PHE A 498 7.09 -1.36 -23.51
CA PHE A 498 6.35 -0.32 -24.21
C PHE A 498 7.27 0.56 -25.06
N ALA A 499 7.05 0.59 -26.36
CA ALA A 499 7.84 1.39 -27.29
C ALA A 499 7.49 2.90 -27.33
N GLY A 500 6.48 3.34 -26.58
CA GLY A 500 6.09 4.74 -26.43
C GLY A 500 6.82 5.43 -25.29
N CYS A 501 6.28 6.57 -24.86
CA CYS A 501 6.76 7.30 -23.69
C CYS A 501 5.76 7.20 -22.54
N ALA A 502 6.23 7.25 -21.31
CA ALA A 502 5.34 7.33 -20.15
C ALA A 502 5.80 8.44 -19.18
N VAL A 503 4.83 9.12 -18.58
CA VAL A 503 5.05 10.01 -17.45
C VAL A 503 4.22 9.46 -16.29
N VAL A 504 4.89 9.10 -15.20
CA VAL A 504 4.30 8.35 -14.09
C VAL A 504 4.47 9.13 -12.80
N VAL A 505 3.38 9.57 -12.21
CA VAL A 505 3.39 10.05 -10.82
C VAL A 505 3.25 8.83 -9.93
N SER A 506 4.19 8.59 -9.03
CA SER A 506 4.09 7.54 -8.03
C SER A 506 4.89 7.85 -6.78
N HIS A 507 4.44 7.33 -5.64
CA HIS A 507 5.16 7.32 -4.39
C HIS A 507 5.87 5.97 -4.13
N ASP A 508 5.61 4.95 -4.97
CA ASP A 508 6.32 3.66 -4.93
C ASP A 508 7.72 3.81 -5.55
N ARG A 509 8.73 3.96 -4.67
CA ARG A 509 10.13 4.15 -5.05
C ARG A 509 10.69 2.95 -5.80
N TRP A 510 10.29 1.74 -5.42
CA TRP A 510 10.73 0.51 -6.07
C TRP A 510 10.24 0.44 -7.52
N PHE A 511 8.98 0.81 -7.73
CA PHE A 511 8.40 0.90 -9.05
C PHE A 511 9.14 1.93 -9.91
N LEU A 512 9.35 3.14 -9.40
CA LEU A 512 10.08 4.20 -10.10
C LEU A 512 11.52 3.79 -10.43
N ASP A 513 12.21 3.16 -9.49
CA ASP A 513 13.61 2.73 -9.68
C ASP A 513 13.77 1.67 -10.79
N ARG A 514 12.76 0.81 -10.97
CA ARG A 514 12.77 -0.22 -12.00
C ARG A 514 12.41 0.27 -13.40
N ILE A 515 11.50 1.23 -13.51
CA ILE A 515 10.95 1.60 -14.82
C ILE A 515 11.45 2.94 -15.34
N CYS A 516 11.80 3.88 -14.45
CA CYS A 516 12.11 5.24 -14.88
C CYS A 516 13.49 5.37 -15.46
N THR A 517 13.57 6.06 -16.60
CA THR A 517 14.81 6.50 -17.23
C THR A 517 15.17 7.93 -16.83
N HIS A 518 14.18 8.69 -16.36
CA HIS A 518 14.34 10.08 -15.94
C HIS A 518 13.45 10.34 -14.72
N ILE A 519 13.85 11.29 -13.88
CA ILE A 519 13.10 11.76 -12.72
C ILE A 519 12.80 13.25 -12.85
N LEU A 520 11.55 13.63 -12.62
CA LEU A 520 11.09 15.00 -12.47
C LEU A 520 10.69 15.23 -11.02
N SER A 521 11.57 15.88 -10.26
CA SER A 521 11.38 16.07 -8.81
C SER A 521 10.89 17.48 -8.50
N PHE A 522 9.74 17.57 -7.83
CA PHE A 522 9.20 18.79 -7.25
C PHE A 522 9.79 18.96 -5.84
N GLU A 523 10.71 19.93 -5.68
CA GLU A 523 11.46 20.11 -4.43
C GLU A 523 10.85 21.14 -3.47
N GLY A 524 9.69 21.71 -3.84
CA GLY A 524 9.05 22.80 -3.10
C GLY A 524 9.44 24.18 -3.59
N ASP A 525 8.72 25.21 -3.10
CA ASP A 525 8.93 26.64 -3.43
C ASP A 525 9.02 26.94 -4.96
N GLY A 526 8.36 26.12 -5.76
CA GLY A 526 8.34 26.25 -7.23
C GLY A 526 9.58 25.70 -7.94
N ASN A 527 10.51 25.10 -7.22
CA ASN A 527 11.69 24.46 -7.80
C ASN A 527 11.37 23.04 -8.29
N VAL A 528 11.70 22.74 -9.55
CA VAL A 528 11.55 21.41 -10.15
C VAL A 528 12.84 21.02 -10.86
N VAL A 529 13.35 19.85 -10.55
CA VAL A 529 14.59 19.31 -11.11
C VAL A 529 14.27 18.17 -12.08
N PHE A 530 14.77 18.26 -13.32
CA PHE A 530 14.72 17.16 -14.28
C PHE A 530 16.09 16.47 -14.30
N TYR A 531 16.10 15.17 -14.02
CA TYR A 531 17.31 14.36 -13.88
C TYR A 531 17.23 13.12 -14.78
N GLU A 532 18.33 12.81 -15.50
CA GLU A 532 18.47 11.60 -16.30
C GLU A 532 19.08 10.49 -15.43
N GLY A 533 18.33 9.45 -15.17
CA GLY A 533 18.69 8.30 -14.34
C GLY A 533 17.52 7.70 -13.62
N SER A 534 17.76 6.63 -12.86
CA SER A 534 16.78 5.97 -11.99
C SER A 534 16.47 6.79 -10.74
N TYR A 535 15.51 6.32 -9.94
CA TYR A 535 15.19 6.95 -8.65
C TYR A 535 16.40 6.89 -7.69
N SER A 536 17.11 5.76 -7.62
CA SER A 536 18.30 5.60 -6.79
C SER A 536 19.44 6.52 -7.22
N ASP A 537 19.67 6.67 -8.54
CA ASP A 537 20.68 7.59 -9.08
C ASP A 537 20.37 9.04 -8.71
N TYR A 538 19.09 9.43 -8.76
CA TYR A 538 18.65 10.77 -8.35
C TYR A 538 18.85 11.01 -6.83
N GLU A 539 18.54 10.03 -5.98
CA GLU A 539 18.78 10.12 -4.53
C GLU A 539 20.29 10.30 -4.23
N ASP A 540 21.13 9.56 -4.90
CA ASP A 540 22.59 9.69 -4.75
C ASP A 540 23.11 11.04 -5.27
N TYR A 541 22.58 11.51 -6.40
CA TYR A 541 22.85 12.87 -6.91
C TYR A 541 22.47 13.92 -5.88
N LYS A 542 21.26 13.83 -5.30
CA LYS A 542 20.77 14.75 -4.29
C LYS A 542 21.63 14.78 -3.02
N ARG A 543 22.10 13.59 -2.58
CA ARG A 543 23.02 13.47 -1.45
C ARG A 543 24.37 14.11 -1.72
N ALA A 544 24.90 13.94 -2.93
CA ALA A 544 26.21 14.46 -3.31
C ALA A 544 26.24 16.00 -3.50
N HIS A 545 25.11 16.59 -3.95
CA HIS A 545 25.06 18.04 -4.25
C HIS A 545 24.60 18.90 -3.07
N ASN A 546 24.13 18.29 -1.98
CA ASN A 546 23.72 19.03 -0.78
C ASN A 546 24.87 19.36 0.19
N ASP A 547 26.13 19.41 -0.25
CA ASP A 547 27.33 19.94 0.47
C ASP A 547 27.31 19.76 2.00
N GLY A 548 26.99 18.56 2.51
CA GLY A 548 26.94 18.31 3.94
C GLY A 548 25.84 19.10 4.72
N LYS A 549 25.11 20.00 4.04
CA LYS A 549 23.78 20.38 4.48
C LYS A 549 22.91 19.22 4.08
N GLU A 550 22.54 18.41 5.08
CA GLU A 550 21.38 17.54 4.92
C GLU A 550 20.31 18.33 4.14
N PRO A 551 19.68 17.73 3.09
CA PRO A 551 18.63 18.44 2.40
C PRO A 551 17.76 19.07 3.46
N THR A 552 17.21 20.25 3.20
CA THR A 552 16.14 20.83 4.01
C THR A 552 14.86 19.96 3.84
N ARG A 553 15.03 18.66 3.82
CA ARG A 553 14.05 17.73 4.30
C ARG A 553 13.78 18.23 5.71
N ARG A 554 12.58 18.71 5.97
CA ARG A 554 12.11 18.88 7.34
C ARG A 554 12.33 17.52 7.98
N ARG A 555 13.48 17.31 8.65
CA ARG A 555 13.69 16.14 9.48
C ARG A 555 12.71 16.29 10.60
N TYR A 556 11.60 15.62 10.45
CA TYR A 556 10.66 15.50 11.54
C TYR A 556 11.40 14.85 12.70
N ARG A 557 11.37 15.51 13.86
CA ARG A 557 12.02 14.98 15.05
C ARG A 557 11.35 13.67 15.45
N LYS A 558 12.14 12.72 15.91
CA LYS A 558 11.62 11.42 16.37
C LYS A 558 10.64 11.63 17.52
N LEU A 559 9.56 10.85 17.56
CA LEU A 559 8.58 10.85 18.65
C LEU A 559 9.15 10.30 19.96
N MET A 560 10.21 9.47 19.89
CA MET A 560 10.79 8.71 20.99
C MET A 560 12.20 9.21 21.39
N GLU A 561 12.48 10.49 21.33
CA GLU A 561 13.69 11.08 21.94
C GLU A 561 13.36 11.76 23.25
#